data_23f1af03ba2088747dac2d562c7990e9
#
_entry.id   23f1af03ba2088747dac2d562c7990e9
#
_cell.length_a   1.000
_cell.length_b   1.000
_cell.length_c   1.000
_cell.angle_alpha   90.00
_cell.angle_beta   90.00
_cell.angle_gamma   90.00
#
_symmetry.space_group_name_H-M   'P 1'
#
loop_
_entity.id
_entity.type
_entity.pdbx_description
1 polymer ?
#
loop_
_entity_poly.entity_id
_entity_poly.type
_entity_poly.pdbx_seq_one_letter_code
_entity_poly.pdbx_strand_id
1 'polypeptide(L)'
;MRESAAERHDRLLALVRERGTARVAELAERLGVSPVTARRDVELLAGRGLLDRVHGQVSWPERRGAPGGGRTGEGLVLGLLAPSATYYFAEVIRGAHEAAARAGARLVLRVSDYRPEEDRARTEGLLAAGAEGVLVAPGWRGPEDRRAYGDWLAELPVPTVLLERRAEPGSPLDGLDRVASDHGHGVLLALRHLLALGHATPLLVARRDSPTALAVRAGYAEALGTLGLAEPRPVIDSVPAEADPEGFERAVRALHDAVTSGLAGAALVHNDVDAIEIVQRLAELGVRVPQDLALIAYDDEVAALADTPLTAVAPPKRQVGRHATELLVERLTEGADEDAARRHLGLLPRLRVRDSCGARTTSSV
;
A
#
# COMPACT_ATOMS: atom_id res chain seq x y z
N MET A 1 -42.45 5.21 21.89
CA MET A 1 -41.46 5.06 20.81
C MET A 1 -40.60 3.88 21.16
N ARG A 2 -40.46 2.89 20.30
CA ARG A 2 -39.60 1.73 20.59
C ARG A 2 -38.15 2.12 20.32
N GLU A 3 -37.28 1.94 21.33
CA GLU A 3 -35.83 2.14 21.23
C GLU A 3 -35.25 1.31 20.06
N SER A 4 -34.41 1.91 19.22
CA SER A 4 -33.73 1.19 18.13
C SER A 4 -32.66 0.23 18.67
N ALA A 5 -32.29 -0.78 17.89
CA ALA A 5 -31.22 -1.71 18.27
C ALA A 5 -29.87 -0.98 18.46
N ALA A 6 -29.61 0.07 17.67
CA ALA A 6 -28.39 0.86 17.79
C ALA A 6 -28.32 1.64 19.11
N GLU A 7 -29.39 2.36 19.45
CA GLU A 7 -29.47 3.12 20.73
C GLU A 7 -29.33 2.18 21.94
N ARG A 8 -29.92 0.97 21.86
CA ARG A 8 -29.79 -0.02 22.92
C ARG A 8 -28.38 -0.57 23.04
N HIS A 9 -27.68 -0.78 21.94
CA HIS A 9 -26.27 -1.20 21.93
C HIS A 9 -25.37 -0.13 22.57
N ASP A 10 -25.57 1.14 22.25
CA ASP A 10 -24.79 2.23 22.83
C ASP A 10 -25.02 2.33 24.35
N ARG A 11 -26.25 2.18 24.83
CA ARG A 11 -26.58 2.15 26.27
C ARG A 11 -25.95 0.93 26.94
N LEU A 12 -25.95 -0.24 26.30
CA LEU A 12 -25.33 -1.45 26.84
C LEU A 12 -23.82 -1.25 26.99
N LEU A 13 -23.15 -0.72 25.99
CA LEU A 13 -21.73 -0.39 26.03
C LEU A 13 -21.40 0.63 27.12
N ALA A 14 -22.22 1.68 27.27
CA ALA A 14 -22.04 2.69 28.33
C ALA A 14 -22.15 2.06 29.73
N LEU A 15 -23.15 1.21 29.97
CA LEU A 15 -23.35 0.52 31.25
C LEU A 15 -22.18 -0.40 31.63
N VAL A 16 -21.64 -1.14 30.66
CA VAL A 16 -20.48 -2.03 30.89
C VAL A 16 -19.21 -1.22 31.08
N ARG A 17 -19.04 -0.11 30.35
CA ARG A 17 -17.88 0.77 30.49
C ARG A 17 -17.83 1.47 31.87
N GLU A 18 -18.99 1.92 32.40
CA GLU A 18 -19.08 2.58 33.70
C GLU A 18 -18.74 1.63 34.85
N ARG A 19 -19.07 0.34 34.74
CA ARG A 19 -18.95 -0.64 35.83
C ARG A 19 -17.74 -1.57 35.72
N GLY A 20 -17.08 -1.59 34.57
CA GLY A 20 -16.00 -2.54 34.25
C GLY A 20 -16.53 -3.94 33.94
N THR A 21 -17.46 -4.48 34.76
CA THR A 21 -18.10 -5.80 34.57
C THR A 21 -19.59 -5.76 34.88
N ALA A 22 -20.40 -6.59 34.19
CA ALA A 22 -21.84 -6.74 34.47
C ALA A 22 -22.32 -8.16 34.14
N ARG A 23 -23.38 -8.64 34.82
CA ARG A 23 -24.05 -9.90 34.44
C ARG A 23 -25.08 -9.63 33.33
N VAL A 24 -25.24 -10.56 32.39
CA VAL A 24 -26.21 -10.41 31.29
C VAL A 24 -27.64 -10.20 31.81
N ALA A 25 -28.01 -10.85 32.93
CA ALA A 25 -29.32 -10.66 33.58
C ALA A 25 -29.51 -9.23 34.09
N GLU A 26 -28.49 -8.64 34.70
CA GLU A 26 -28.48 -7.28 35.20
C GLU A 26 -28.57 -6.22 34.09
N LEU A 27 -27.89 -6.50 32.96
CA LEU A 27 -28.01 -5.69 31.75
C LEU A 27 -29.42 -5.74 31.15
N ALA A 28 -30.06 -6.93 31.16
CA ALA A 28 -31.43 -7.09 30.69
C ALA A 28 -32.44 -6.22 31.48
N GLU A 29 -32.33 -6.24 32.83
CA GLU A 29 -33.17 -5.42 33.70
C GLU A 29 -33.01 -3.92 33.46
N ARG A 30 -31.76 -3.45 33.37
CA ARG A 30 -31.45 -2.02 33.17
C ARG A 30 -31.81 -1.47 31.82
N LEU A 31 -31.71 -2.31 30.80
CA LEU A 31 -32.11 -1.99 29.43
C LEU A 31 -33.60 -2.13 29.20
N GLY A 32 -34.34 -2.75 30.16
CA GLY A 32 -35.76 -3.02 30.02
C GLY A 32 -36.09 -4.02 28.90
N VAL A 33 -35.19 -4.98 28.65
CA VAL A 33 -35.36 -6.00 27.60
C VAL A 33 -35.37 -7.41 28.17
N SER A 34 -35.85 -8.40 27.38
CA SER A 34 -35.81 -9.80 27.81
C SER A 34 -34.34 -10.28 27.96
N PRO A 35 -34.06 -11.23 28.87
CA PRO A 35 -32.74 -11.86 29.00
C PRO A 35 -32.22 -12.47 27.70
N VAL A 36 -33.12 -12.95 26.85
CA VAL A 36 -32.78 -13.48 25.51
C VAL A 36 -32.28 -12.37 24.57
N THR A 37 -32.94 -11.22 24.59
CA THR A 37 -32.55 -10.05 23.80
C THR A 37 -31.20 -9.51 24.27
N ALA A 38 -31.01 -9.34 25.58
CA ALA A 38 -29.74 -8.88 26.12
C ALA A 38 -28.59 -9.85 25.81
N ARG A 39 -28.84 -11.16 25.88
CA ARG A 39 -27.83 -12.18 25.51
C ARG A 39 -27.42 -12.08 24.05
N ARG A 40 -28.39 -11.88 23.15
CA ARG A 40 -28.14 -11.74 21.71
C ARG A 40 -27.37 -10.45 21.39
N ASP A 41 -27.71 -9.34 22.05
CA ASP A 41 -27.01 -8.08 21.89
C ASP A 41 -25.57 -8.19 22.41
N VAL A 42 -25.35 -8.83 23.56
CA VAL A 42 -24.02 -9.11 24.13
C VAL A 42 -23.21 -10.02 23.18
N GLU A 43 -23.80 -11.07 22.65
CA GLU A 43 -23.13 -11.96 21.69
C GLU A 43 -22.71 -11.23 20.41
N LEU A 44 -23.56 -10.34 19.90
CA LEU A 44 -23.26 -9.53 18.73
C LEU A 44 -22.11 -8.54 19.01
N LEU A 45 -22.15 -7.86 20.17
CA LEU A 45 -21.12 -6.89 20.56
C LEU A 45 -19.79 -7.55 20.93
N ALA A 46 -19.84 -8.73 21.56
CA ALA A 46 -18.65 -9.53 21.84
C ALA A 46 -18.04 -10.10 20.54
N GLY A 47 -18.86 -10.54 19.60
CA GLY A 47 -18.41 -10.97 18.27
C GLY A 47 -17.78 -9.83 17.45
N ARG A 48 -18.07 -8.58 17.79
CA ARG A 48 -17.45 -7.36 17.24
C ARG A 48 -16.23 -6.89 18.04
N GLY A 49 -15.87 -7.61 19.12
CA GLY A 49 -14.72 -7.27 19.97
C GLY A 49 -14.96 -6.03 20.84
N LEU A 50 -16.20 -5.58 21.01
CA LEU A 50 -16.56 -4.41 21.83
C LEU A 50 -16.77 -4.75 23.29
N LEU A 51 -16.91 -6.04 23.62
CA LEU A 51 -17.07 -6.59 24.98
C LEU A 51 -16.35 -7.92 25.09
N ASP A 52 -15.83 -8.23 26.27
CA ASP A 52 -15.35 -9.56 26.63
C ASP A 52 -16.43 -10.34 27.40
N ARG A 53 -16.53 -11.66 27.17
CA ARG A 53 -17.49 -12.52 27.83
C ARG A 53 -16.79 -13.71 28.47
N VAL A 54 -16.95 -13.86 29.78
CA VAL A 54 -16.44 -14.99 30.54
C VAL A 54 -17.55 -15.52 31.48
N HIS A 55 -18.01 -16.77 31.27
CA HIS A 55 -18.94 -17.49 32.16
C HIS A 55 -20.19 -16.69 32.60
N GLY A 56 -20.88 -16.03 31.66
CA GLY A 56 -22.14 -15.30 31.94
C GLY A 56 -21.96 -13.88 32.48
N GLN A 57 -20.74 -13.42 32.65
CA GLN A 57 -20.38 -12.03 32.87
C GLN A 57 -19.88 -11.38 31.57
N VAL A 58 -20.13 -10.10 31.45
CA VAL A 58 -19.67 -9.23 30.38
C VAL A 58 -18.76 -8.19 30.99
N SER A 59 -17.58 -8.03 30.44
CA SER A 59 -16.63 -6.99 30.86
C SER A 59 -16.32 -6.06 29.72
N TRP A 60 -16.00 -4.83 30.08
CA TRP A 60 -15.31 -3.93 29.16
C TRP A 60 -13.94 -4.54 28.87
N PRO A 61 -13.49 -4.60 27.63
CA PRO A 61 -12.15 -5.08 27.33
C PRO A 61 -11.14 -4.30 28.19
N GLU A 62 -10.58 -4.95 29.21
CA GLU A 62 -9.54 -4.33 30.01
C GLU A 62 -8.36 -4.00 29.10
N ARG A 63 -7.95 -2.73 29.07
CA ARG A 63 -6.61 -2.39 28.62
C ARG A 63 -5.64 -3.09 29.57
N ARG A 64 -5.20 -4.28 29.24
CA ARG A 64 -4.14 -4.99 29.96
C ARG A 64 -2.84 -4.20 29.79
N GLY A 65 -2.64 -3.23 30.65
CA GLY A 65 -1.42 -2.48 30.81
C GLY A 65 -1.01 -2.49 32.26
N ALA A 66 -0.25 -3.51 32.70
CA ALA A 66 0.58 -3.40 33.89
C ALA A 66 1.96 -2.87 33.47
N PRO A 67 2.55 -1.89 34.17
CA PRO A 67 3.88 -1.39 33.85
C PRO A 67 4.91 -2.46 34.23
N GLY A 68 5.72 -2.93 33.25
CA GLY A 68 6.93 -3.70 33.53
C GLY A 68 7.10 -5.08 32.89
N GLY A 69 6.18 -5.52 32.00
CA GLY A 69 6.40 -6.71 31.17
C GLY A 69 6.22 -6.34 29.70
N GLY A 70 7.14 -6.68 28.82
CA GLY A 70 7.02 -6.45 27.39
C GLY A 70 5.67 -6.96 26.87
N ARG A 71 4.84 -6.06 26.30
CA ARG A 71 3.54 -6.45 25.70
C ARG A 71 3.84 -7.41 24.55
N THR A 72 3.18 -8.56 24.56
CA THR A 72 3.10 -9.39 23.35
C THR A 72 2.13 -8.74 22.38
N GLY A 73 2.27 -8.98 21.07
CA GLY A 73 1.33 -8.46 20.07
C GLY A 73 -0.10 -8.99 20.19
N GLU A 74 -0.34 -9.93 21.13
CA GLU A 74 -1.65 -10.57 21.35
C GLU A 74 -2.72 -9.57 21.78
N GLY A 75 -3.84 -9.58 21.05
CA GLY A 75 -5.00 -8.74 21.30
C GLY A 75 -4.89 -7.30 20.78
N LEU A 76 -3.77 -6.90 20.18
CA LEU A 76 -3.65 -5.58 19.53
C LEU A 76 -4.62 -5.46 18.35
N VAL A 77 -5.16 -4.26 18.19
CA VAL A 77 -5.90 -3.88 16.99
C VAL A 77 -5.06 -2.90 16.18
N LEU A 78 -4.71 -3.29 14.96
CA LEU A 78 -3.93 -2.47 14.03
C LEU A 78 -4.86 -1.94 12.94
N GLY A 79 -4.75 -0.64 12.63
CA GLY A 79 -5.43 -0.04 11.50
C GLY A 79 -4.56 -0.06 10.24
N LEU A 80 -5.17 -0.29 9.08
CA LEU A 80 -4.52 -0.11 7.78
C LEU A 80 -5.40 0.77 6.89
N LEU A 81 -4.91 1.93 6.51
CA LEU A 81 -5.46 2.74 5.44
C LEU A 81 -4.68 2.46 4.15
N ALA A 82 -5.38 2.07 3.08
CA ALA A 82 -4.80 1.88 1.76
C ALA A 82 -5.62 2.63 0.70
N PRO A 83 -4.99 3.15 -0.38
CA PRO A 83 -5.73 3.83 -1.44
C PRO A 83 -6.52 2.87 -2.33
N SER A 84 -6.20 1.58 -2.31
CA SER A 84 -6.91 0.52 -3.04
C SER A 84 -6.75 -0.80 -2.31
N ALA A 85 -7.69 -1.74 -2.50
CA ALA A 85 -7.57 -3.11 -2.03
C ALA A 85 -7.15 -4.09 -3.13
N THR A 86 -6.94 -3.59 -4.36
CA THR A 86 -6.61 -4.38 -5.55
C THR A 86 -5.24 -4.01 -6.12
N TYR A 87 -4.82 -4.71 -7.18
CA TYR A 87 -3.59 -4.47 -7.90
C TYR A 87 -2.38 -4.39 -6.93
N TYR A 88 -1.60 -3.30 -6.97
CA TYR A 88 -0.39 -3.09 -6.17
C TYR A 88 -0.60 -3.34 -4.67
N PHE A 89 -1.67 -2.79 -4.10
CA PHE A 89 -1.92 -2.86 -2.65
C PHE A 89 -2.47 -4.20 -2.17
N ALA A 90 -2.97 -5.06 -3.04
CA ALA A 90 -3.42 -6.40 -2.66
C ALA A 90 -2.32 -7.20 -1.94
N GLU A 91 -1.09 -7.19 -2.46
CA GLU A 91 0.04 -7.88 -1.85
C GLU A 91 0.57 -7.16 -0.61
N VAL A 92 0.53 -5.82 -0.55
CA VAL A 92 0.87 -5.05 0.66
C VAL A 92 -0.08 -5.41 1.80
N ILE A 93 -1.39 -5.40 1.55
CA ILE A 93 -2.42 -5.77 2.53
C ILE A 93 -2.24 -7.21 2.99
N ARG A 94 -1.95 -8.14 2.06
CA ARG A 94 -1.69 -9.54 2.40
C ARG A 94 -0.50 -9.69 3.32
N GLY A 95 0.62 -9.02 3.03
CA GLY A 95 1.81 -9.03 3.86
C GLY A 95 1.56 -8.45 5.26
N ALA A 96 0.81 -7.36 5.34
CA ALA A 96 0.40 -6.75 6.60
C ALA A 96 -0.50 -7.69 7.43
N HIS A 97 -1.51 -8.30 6.80
CA HIS A 97 -2.41 -9.25 7.46
C HIS A 97 -1.67 -10.46 8.02
N GLU A 98 -0.76 -11.04 7.26
CA GLU A 98 0.04 -12.19 7.71
C GLU A 98 0.97 -11.85 8.88
N ALA A 99 1.56 -10.64 8.88
CA ALA A 99 2.41 -10.20 9.98
C ALA A 99 1.58 -9.93 11.24
N ALA A 100 0.41 -9.28 11.10
CA ALA A 100 -0.53 -9.07 12.20
C ALA A 100 -0.97 -10.41 12.82
N ALA A 101 -1.37 -11.38 11.97
CA ALA A 101 -1.78 -12.71 12.44
C ALA A 101 -0.65 -13.43 13.21
N ARG A 102 0.60 -13.35 12.74
CA ARG A 102 1.76 -13.93 13.47
C ARG A 102 2.00 -13.27 14.82
N ALA A 103 1.71 -11.99 14.95
CA ALA A 103 1.81 -11.26 16.20
C ALA A 103 0.60 -11.47 17.13
N GLY A 104 -0.43 -12.23 16.72
CA GLY A 104 -1.68 -12.36 17.47
C GLY A 104 -2.55 -11.08 17.44
N ALA A 105 -2.26 -10.15 16.52
CA ALA A 105 -2.96 -8.90 16.36
C ALA A 105 -4.09 -8.99 15.31
N ARG A 106 -5.12 -8.17 15.46
CA ARG A 106 -6.20 -8.02 14.48
C ARG A 106 -5.94 -6.83 13.58
N LEU A 107 -5.96 -7.01 12.25
CA LEU A 107 -5.85 -5.93 11.28
C LEU A 107 -7.24 -5.48 10.80
N VAL A 108 -7.50 -4.18 10.83
CA VAL A 108 -8.72 -3.53 10.32
C VAL A 108 -8.35 -2.68 9.12
N LEU A 109 -8.97 -2.93 7.97
CA LEU A 109 -8.71 -2.22 6.72
C LEU A 109 -9.75 -1.13 6.45
N ARG A 110 -9.30 0.02 5.96
CA ARG A 110 -10.11 1.05 5.29
C ARG A 110 -9.47 1.40 3.94
N VAL A 111 -10.31 1.70 2.96
CA VAL A 111 -9.88 2.07 1.61
C VAL A 111 -10.38 3.48 1.30
N SER A 112 -9.54 4.32 0.69
CA SER A 112 -9.85 5.71 0.37
C SER A 112 -10.05 5.97 -1.14
N ASP A 113 -9.88 4.97 -1.98
CA ASP A 113 -10.08 5.04 -3.45
C ASP A 113 -9.30 6.17 -4.12
N TYR A 114 -8.04 6.38 -3.68
CA TYR A 114 -7.19 7.49 -4.14
C TYR A 114 -7.84 8.88 -3.97
N ARG A 115 -8.68 9.04 -2.94
CA ARG A 115 -9.29 10.32 -2.55
C ARG A 115 -8.63 10.82 -1.27
N PRO A 116 -7.59 11.68 -1.37
CA PRO A 116 -6.81 12.11 -0.21
C PRO A 116 -7.63 12.90 0.82
N GLU A 117 -8.73 13.54 0.39
CA GLU A 117 -9.69 14.21 1.26
C GLU A 117 -10.45 13.25 2.19
N GLU A 118 -10.53 11.97 1.83
CA GLU A 118 -11.16 10.92 2.64
C GLU A 118 -10.19 10.27 3.65
N ASP A 119 -8.89 10.40 3.45
CA ASP A 119 -7.86 9.68 4.22
C ASP A 119 -8.00 9.95 5.74
N ARG A 120 -8.21 11.20 6.13
CA ARG A 120 -8.37 11.58 7.54
C ARG A 120 -9.59 10.92 8.16
N ALA A 121 -10.76 11.05 7.56
CA ALA A 121 -12.00 10.47 8.07
C ALA A 121 -11.93 8.94 8.15
N ARG A 122 -11.30 8.30 7.16
CA ARG A 122 -11.08 6.85 7.15
C ARG A 122 -10.15 6.41 8.28
N THR A 123 -9.09 7.18 8.57
CA THR A 123 -8.16 6.90 9.67
C THR A 123 -8.83 7.12 11.03
N GLU A 124 -9.59 8.20 11.20
CA GLU A 124 -10.40 8.41 12.42
C GLU A 124 -11.37 7.25 12.66
N GLY A 125 -11.96 6.71 11.58
CA GLY A 125 -12.79 5.50 11.66
C GLY A 125 -12.02 4.24 12.08
N LEU A 126 -10.72 4.12 11.78
CA LEU A 126 -9.87 3.04 12.30
C LEU A 126 -9.63 3.21 13.80
N LEU A 127 -9.33 4.44 14.26
CA LEU A 127 -9.15 4.74 15.68
C LEU A 127 -10.44 4.50 16.48
N ALA A 128 -11.60 4.90 15.94
CA ALA A 128 -12.90 4.62 16.55
C ALA A 128 -13.22 3.11 16.60
N ALA A 129 -12.68 2.30 15.68
CA ALA A 129 -12.78 0.85 15.71
C ALA A 129 -11.77 0.19 16.69
N GLY A 130 -11.04 1.00 17.46
CA GLY A 130 -10.12 0.55 18.49
C GLY A 130 -8.69 0.31 18.02
N ALA A 131 -8.28 0.81 16.85
CA ALA A 131 -6.90 0.70 16.42
C ALA A 131 -5.96 1.44 17.37
N GLU A 132 -4.96 0.71 17.88
CA GLU A 132 -3.94 1.21 18.82
C GLU A 132 -2.72 1.78 18.08
N GLY A 133 -2.58 1.47 16.80
CA GLY A 133 -1.60 2.01 15.87
C GLY A 133 -2.06 1.85 14.44
N VAL A 134 -1.51 2.63 13.52
CA VAL A 134 -1.96 2.65 12.14
C VAL A 134 -0.82 2.55 11.12
N LEU A 135 -1.08 1.77 10.09
CA LEU A 135 -0.33 1.73 8.83
C LEU A 135 -1.08 2.60 7.83
N VAL A 136 -0.42 3.58 7.24
CA VAL A 136 -1.11 4.54 6.36
C VAL A 136 -0.40 4.66 5.03
N ALA A 137 -1.10 4.29 3.96
CA ALA A 137 -0.74 4.61 2.58
C ALA A 137 -1.74 5.64 2.05
N PRO A 138 -1.48 6.95 2.23
CA PRO A 138 -2.43 7.98 1.82
C PRO A 138 -2.72 7.97 0.32
N GLY A 139 -3.91 8.42 -0.04
CA GLY A 139 -4.40 8.49 -1.42
C GLY A 139 -3.72 9.54 -2.30
N TRP A 140 -2.66 10.19 -1.84
CA TRP A 140 -1.94 11.24 -2.57
C TRP A 140 -1.49 10.75 -3.94
N ARG A 141 -1.72 11.59 -4.95
CA ARG A 141 -1.22 11.36 -6.30
C ARG A 141 0.10 12.08 -6.56
N GLY A 142 0.33 13.18 -5.84
CA GLY A 142 1.53 13.98 -6.01
C GLY A 142 1.86 14.86 -4.80
N PRO A 143 2.89 15.73 -4.93
CA PRO A 143 3.32 16.63 -3.86
C PRO A 143 2.25 17.62 -3.41
N GLU A 144 1.35 18.04 -4.30
CA GLU A 144 0.27 18.98 -3.98
C GLU A 144 -0.74 18.35 -3.03
N ASP A 145 -1.19 17.12 -3.30
CA ASP A 145 -2.08 16.40 -2.39
C ASP A 145 -1.43 16.20 -1.03
N ARG A 146 -0.14 15.85 -1.01
CA ARG A 146 0.59 15.67 0.25
C ARG A 146 0.61 16.95 1.08
N ARG A 147 0.86 18.11 0.48
CA ARG A 147 0.83 19.40 1.17
C ARG A 147 -0.56 19.79 1.64
N ALA A 148 -1.58 19.49 0.84
CA ALA A 148 -2.96 19.85 1.16
C ALA A 148 -3.59 18.92 2.23
N TYR A 149 -3.20 17.63 2.23
CA TYR A 149 -3.91 16.60 2.98
C TYR A 149 -3.00 15.75 3.89
N GLY A 150 -1.74 16.11 4.12
CA GLY A 150 -0.79 15.24 4.80
C GLY A 150 -0.52 15.55 6.28
N ASP A 151 -0.49 16.80 6.68
CA ASP A 151 0.08 17.25 7.97
C ASP A 151 -0.59 16.61 9.20
N TRP A 152 -1.89 16.35 9.14
CA TRP A 152 -2.64 15.71 10.23
C TRP A 152 -2.11 14.32 10.64
N LEU A 153 -1.39 13.64 9.75
CA LEU A 153 -0.79 12.33 10.06
C LEU A 153 0.26 12.41 11.17
N ALA A 154 1.00 13.53 11.23
CA ALA A 154 2.00 13.75 12.28
C ALA A 154 1.36 14.04 13.66
N GLU A 155 0.07 14.43 13.69
CA GLU A 155 -0.68 14.76 14.88
C GLU A 155 -1.49 13.58 15.44
N LEU A 156 -1.41 12.39 14.80
CA LEU A 156 -2.15 11.22 15.26
C LEU A 156 -1.69 10.79 16.67
N PRO A 157 -2.64 10.48 17.57
CA PRO A 157 -2.32 10.14 18.97
C PRO A 157 -1.83 8.70 19.16
N VAL A 158 -1.51 8.01 18.08
CA VAL A 158 -1.07 6.61 18.08
C VAL A 158 0.16 6.42 17.19
N PRO A 159 0.99 5.40 17.42
CA PRO A 159 2.08 5.05 16.54
C PRO A 159 1.60 4.89 15.09
N THR A 160 2.30 5.56 14.18
CA THR A 160 1.94 5.64 12.76
C THR A 160 3.13 5.27 11.90
N VAL A 161 2.92 4.38 10.92
CA VAL A 161 3.93 3.98 9.93
C VAL A 161 3.42 4.32 8.53
N LEU A 162 4.17 5.11 7.78
CA LEU A 162 3.87 5.40 6.38
C LEU A 162 4.22 4.22 5.48
N LEU A 163 3.30 3.87 4.57
CA LEU A 163 3.47 2.82 3.57
C LEU A 163 3.59 3.42 2.17
N GLU A 164 4.62 3.01 1.43
CA GLU A 164 4.80 3.39 0.01
C GLU A 164 4.70 4.90 -0.25
N ARG A 165 5.02 5.69 0.74
CA ARG A 165 5.02 7.15 0.66
C ARG A 165 6.31 7.69 1.23
N ARG A 166 6.76 8.80 0.65
CA ARG A 166 7.93 9.55 1.13
C ARG A 166 7.48 10.92 1.62
N ALA A 167 7.93 11.29 2.81
CA ALA A 167 7.84 12.65 3.31
C ALA A 167 8.89 13.54 2.62
N GLU A 168 8.63 14.84 2.55
CA GLU A 168 9.67 15.80 2.20
C GLU A 168 10.60 15.97 3.40
N PRO A 169 11.94 16.02 3.19
CA PRO A 169 12.86 16.29 4.27
C PRO A 169 12.50 17.58 5.02
N GLY A 170 12.44 17.50 6.34
CA GLY A 170 12.06 18.62 7.20
C GLY A 170 10.55 18.90 7.29
N SER A 171 9.69 18.14 6.63
CA SER A 171 8.24 18.22 6.84
C SER A 171 7.84 17.52 8.14
N PRO A 172 6.65 17.83 8.71
CA PRO A 172 6.14 17.14 9.91
C PRO A 172 6.10 15.61 9.76
N LEU A 173 5.93 15.12 8.53
CA LEU A 173 5.84 13.69 8.24
C LEU A 173 7.21 12.98 8.20
N ASP A 174 8.31 13.73 8.10
CA ASP A 174 9.66 13.16 8.07
C ASP A 174 10.03 12.49 9.41
N GLY A 175 9.38 12.90 10.48
CA GLY A 175 9.47 12.28 11.80
C GLY A 175 8.66 10.98 11.99
N LEU A 176 7.95 10.50 10.97
CA LEU A 176 7.21 9.22 11.07
C LEU A 176 8.08 8.05 10.62
N ASP A 177 7.86 6.89 11.21
CA ASP A 177 8.39 5.65 10.67
C ASP A 177 7.82 5.39 9.28
N ARG A 178 8.61 4.81 8.37
CA ARG A 178 8.14 4.46 7.03
C ARG A 178 8.76 3.19 6.48
N VAL A 179 7.99 2.50 5.65
CA VAL A 179 8.45 1.37 4.84
C VAL A 179 7.95 1.55 3.41
N ALA A 180 8.85 1.54 2.45
CA ALA A 180 8.53 1.76 1.04
C ALA A 180 9.45 0.96 0.12
N SER A 181 8.99 0.71 -1.11
CA SER A 181 9.83 0.19 -2.19
C SER A 181 10.83 1.27 -2.63
N ASP A 182 12.07 0.87 -2.91
CA ASP A 182 13.07 1.72 -3.54
C ASP A 182 12.89 1.70 -5.06
N HIS A 183 11.99 2.56 -5.54
CA HIS A 183 11.68 2.63 -6.96
C HIS A 183 12.87 3.12 -7.81
N GLY A 184 13.74 3.99 -7.25
CA GLY A 184 14.97 4.43 -7.92
C GLY A 184 15.91 3.26 -8.22
N HIS A 185 16.13 2.39 -7.24
CA HIS A 185 16.90 1.16 -7.43
C HIS A 185 16.25 0.25 -8.47
N GLY A 186 14.92 0.11 -8.45
CA GLY A 186 14.19 -0.69 -9.45
C GLY A 186 14.41 -0.21 -10.88
N VAL A 187 14.38 1.10 -11.10
CA VAL A 187 14.68 1.71 -12.40
C VAL A 187 16.13 1.47 -12.80
N LEU A 188 17.07 1.67 -11.88
CA LEU A 188 18.49 1.42 -12.12
C LEU A 188 18.74 -0.03 -12.56
N LEU A 189 18.09 -1.02 -11.92
CA LEU A 189 18.17 -2.42 -12.32
C LEU A 189 17.68 -2.63 -13.74
N ALA A 190 16.54 -2.05 -14.11
CA ALA A 190 15.96 -2.18 -15.46
C ALA A 190 16.89 -1.59 -16.52
N LEU A 191 17.40 -0.36 -16.32
CA LEU A 191 18.28 0.30 -17.25
C LEU A 191 19.62 -0.44 -17.41
N ARG A 192 20.24 -0.87 -16.30
CA ARG A 192 21.46 -1.68 -16.32
C ARG A 192 21.28 -2.97 -17.12
N HIS A 193 20.13 -3.64 -16.97
CA HIS A 193 19.84 -4.86 -17.71
C HIS A 193 19.72 -4.57 -19.20
N LEU A 194 18.98 -3.53 -19.62
CA LEU A 194 18.87 -3.16 -21.03
C LEU A 194 20.21 -2.76 -21.63
N LEU A 195 21.05 -2.01 -20.90
CA LEU A 195 22.41 -1.68 -21.32
C LEU A 195 23.28 -2.93 -21.50
N ALA A 196 23.18 -3.89 -20.57
CA ALA A 196 23.93 -5.16 -20.69
C ALA A 196 23.51 -5.99 -21.90
N LEU A 197 22.29 -5.79 -22.42
CA LEU A 197 21.79 -6.38 -23.66
C LEU A 197 22.18 -5.58 -24.91
N GLY A 198 22.90 -4.46 -24.75
CA GLY A 198 23.39 -3.63 -25.86
C GLY A 198 22.49 -2.45 -26.24
N HIS A 199 21.44 -2.16 -25.48
CA HIS A 199 20.54 -1.04 -25.74
C HIS A 199 21.07 0.25 -25.12
N ALA A 200 21.69 1.12 -25.93
CA ALA A 200 22.35 2.34 -25.45
C ALA A 200 21.42 3.43 -24.88
N THR A 201 20.15 3.39 -25.23
CA THR A 201 19.22 4.51 -24.95
C THR A 201 17.79 4.02 -24.67
N PRO A 202 17.55 3.34 -23.53
CA PRO A 202 16.20 2.97 -23.16
C PRO A 202 15.32 4.20 -22.91
N LEU A 203 14.10 4.22 -23.44
CA LEU A 203 13.12 5.26 -23.13
C LEU A 203 12.31 4.91 -21.88
N LEU A 204 11.77 5.93 -21.24
CA LEU A 204 10.75 5.76 -20.21
C LEU A 204 9.37 6.16 -20.75
N VAL A 205 8.40 5.25 -20.61
CA VAL A 205 6.97 5.52 -20.78
C VAL A 205 6.32 5.40 -19.41
N ALA A 206 5.75 6.49 -18.90
CA ALA A 206 5.21 6.47 -17.52
C ALA A 206 4.07 7.45 -17.33
N ARG A 207 3.15 7.09 -16.45
CA ARG A 207 2.07 7.94 -15.95
C ARG A 207 2.59 9.12 -15.14
N ARG A 208 1.70 10.05 -14.77
CA ARG A 208 1.95 11.18 -13.85
C ARG A 208 1.03 11.20 -12.64
N ASP A 209 0.10 10.28 -12.56
CA ASP A 209 -1.06 10.29 -11.67
C ASP A 209 -0.91 9.39 -10.44
N SER A 210 0.31 8.93 -10.13
CA SER A 210 0.55 8.11 -8.95
C SER A 210 1.93 8.40 -8.32
N PRO A 211 2.08 8.19 -7.00
CA PRO A 211 3.36 8.32 -6.31
C PRO A 211 4.44 7.42 -6.89
N THR A 212 4.08 6.20 -7.30
CA THR A 212 5.02 5.25 -7.94
C THR A 212 5.52 5.80 -9.27
N ALA A 213 4.62 6.30 -10.12
CA ALA A 213 4.99 6.91 -11.40
C ALA A 213 5.98 8.07 -11.22
N LEU A 214 5.72 8.95 -10.26
CA LEU A 214 6.61 10.07 -9.94
C LEU A 214 7.97 9.58 -9.44
N ALA A 215 8.00 8.54 -8.58
CA ALA A 215 9.24 7.97 -8.09
C ALA A 215 10.04 7.25 -9.20
N VAL A 216 9.37 6.57 -10.13
CA VAL A 216 9.98 5.94 -11.32
C VAL A 216 10.58 7.00 -12.23
N ARG A 217 9.89 8.11 -12.48
CA ARG A 217 10.41 9.24 -13.28
C ARG A 217 11.64 9.89 -12.66
N ALA A 218 11.61 10.14 -11.36
CA ALA A 218 12.77 10.68 -10.63
C ALA A 218 13.95 9.69 -10.66
N GLY A 219 13.68 8.40 -10.42
CA GLY A 219 14.68 7.34 -10.49
C GLY A 219 15.28 7.17 -11.90
N TYR A 220 14.49 7.42 -12.95
CA TYR A 220 15.00 7.38 -14.32
C TYR A 220 16.02 8.49 -14.57
N ALA A 221 15.72 9.72 -14.18
CA ALA A 221 16.66 10.83 -14.33
C ALA A 221 17.96 10.59 -13.52
N GLU A 222 17.85 10.07 -12.30
CA GLU A 222 19.01 9.75 -11.47
C GLU A 222 19.84 8.59 -12.05
N ALA A 223 19.16 7.53 -12.54
CA ALA A 223 19.82 6.38 -13.12
C ALA A 223 20.58 6.71 -14.42
N LEU A 224 20.05 7.62 -15.25
CA LEU A 224 20.77 8.11 -16.42
C LEU A 224 22.11 8.75 -16.04
N GLY A 225 22.11 9.63 -15.02
CA GLY A 225 23.33 10.24 -14.48
C GLY A 225 24.30 9.19 -13.90
N THR A 226 23.79 8.24 -13.11
CA THR A 226 24.59 7.17 -12.48
C THR A 226 25.26 6.26 -13.51
N LEU A 227 24.58 6.01 -14.64
CA LEU A 227 25.07 5.14 -15.70
C LEU A 227 25.90 5.86 -16.77
N GLY A 228 26.10 7.17 -16.61
CA GLY A 228 26.85 7.99 -17.57
C GLY A 228 26.18 8.08 -18.95
N LEU A 229 24.86 7.92 -19.01
CA LEU A 229 24.10 8.06 -20.23
C LEU A 229 23.89 9.54 -20.54
N ALA A 230 24.39 9.99 -21.67
CA ALA A 230 24.28 11.37 -22.09
C ALA A 230 22.83 11.75 -22.41
N GLU A 231 22.45 12.95 -21.95
CA GLU A 231 21.21 13.67 -22.15
C GLU A 231 19.89 13.01 -21.66
N PRO A 232 19.11 13.73 -20.86
CA PRO A 232 17.79 13.28 -20.48
C PRO A 232 16.91 13.23 -21.73
N ARG A 233 16.51 12.03 -22.13
CA ARG A 233 15.51 11.88 -23.17
C ARG A 233 14.14 12.23 -22.62
N PRO A 234 13.24 12.80 -23.45
CA PRO A 234 11.90 13.11 -22.99
C PRO A 234 11.18 11.81 -22.58
N VAL A 235 10.59 11.84 -21.39
CA VAL A 235 9.71 10.76 -20.93
C VAL A 235 8.42 10.85 -21.73
N ILE A 236 7.99 9.72 -22.29
CA ILE A 236 6.68 9.62 -22.93
C ILE A 236 5.62 9.54 -21.84
N ASP A 237 4.73 10.53 -21.80
CA ASP A 237 3.62 10.54 -20.88
C ASP A 237 2.57 9.51 -21.29
N SER A 238 2.26 8.57 -20.40
CA SER A 238 1.21 7.58 -20.56
C SER A 238 0.02 7.90 -19.64
N VAL A 239 -1.13 7.43 -20.05
CA VAL A 239 -2.39 7.49 -19.30
C VAL A 239 -3.11 6.16 -19.48
N PRO A 240 -4.00 5.75 -18.54
CA PRO A 240 -4.83 4.57 -18.75
C PRO A 240 -5.71 4.75 -19.98
N ALA A 241 -5.78 3.76 -20.86
CA ALA A 241 -6.62 3.80 -22.07
C ALA A 241 -8.10 4.01 -21.74
N GLU A 242 -8.57 3.48 -20.61
CA GLU A 242 -9.94 3.66 -20.14
C GLU A 242 -10.26 5.11 -19.73
N ALA A 243 -9.28 5.84 -19.20
CA ALA A 243 -9.45 7.21 -18.70
C ALA A 243 -9.29 8.26 -19.80
N ASP A 244 -8.32 8.09 -20.69
CA ASP A 244 -8.03 8.97 -21.85
C ASP A 244 -7.53 8.14 -23.03
N PRO A 245 -8.44 7.57 -23.86
CA PRO A 245 -8.07 6.77 -25.02
C PRO A 245 -7.17 7.52 -26.02
N GLU A 246 -7.41 8.81 -26.24
CA GLU A 246 -6.60 9.63 -27.16
C GLU A 246 -5.20 9.87 -26.60
N GLY A 247 -5.07 10.11 -25.29
CA GLY A 247 -3.80 10.25 -24.61
C GLY A 247 -2.98 8.99 -24.67
N PHE A 248 -3.62 7.85 -24.47
CA PHE A 248 -2.98 6.54 -24.61
C PHE A 248 -2.47 6.32 -26.04
N GLU A 249 -3.30 6.57 -27.06
CA GLU A 249 -2.90 6.44 -28.47
C GLU A 249 -1.77 7.42 -28.86
N ARG A 250 -1.71 8.61 -28.23
CA ARG A 250 -0.57 9.53 -28.40
C ARG A 250 0.73 8.92 -27.85
N ALA A 251 0.67 8.29 -26.69
CA ALA A 251 1.84 7.61 -26.09
C ALA A 251 2.32 6.43 -26.96
N VAL A 252 1.39 5.62 -27.45
CA VAL A 252 1.71 4.50 -28.38
C VAL A 252 2.39 5.03 -29.64
N ARG A 253 1.84 6.06 -30.29
CA ARG A 253 2.43 6.65 -31.51
C ARG A 253 3.81 7.23 -31.24
N ALA A 254 4.00 7.95 -30.12
CA ALA A 254 5.30 8.51 -29.78
C ALA A 254 6.36 7.42 -29.60
N LEU A 255 6.00 6.29 -28.98
CA LEU A 255 6.90 5.15 -28.84
C LEU A 255 7.16 4.46 -30.18
N HIS A 256 6.12 4.23 -30.99
CA HIS A 256 6.24 3.69 -32.36
C HIS A 256 7.19 4.51 -33.22
N ASP A 257 7.03 5.84 -33.24
CA ASP A 257 7.87 6.74 -34.03
C ASP A 257 9.32 6.73 -33.53
N ALA A 258 9.54 6.65 -32.23
CA ALA A 258 10.88 6.52 -31.66
C ALA A 258 11.57 5.20 -32.08
N VAL A 259 10.82 4.10 -32.18
CA VAL A 259 11.35 2.80 -32.63
C VAL A 259 11.63 2.83 -34.12
N THR A 260 10.67 3.25 -34.94
CA THR A 260 10.79 3.24 -36.41
C THR A 260 11.82 4.23 -36.95
N SER A 261 12.07 5.33 -36.26
CA SER A 261 13.16 6.27 -36.58
C SER A 261 14.54 5.80 -36.09
N GLY A 262 14.62 4.67 -35.38
CA GLY A 262 15.88 4.19 -34.80
C GLY A 262 16.34 4.98 -33.55
N LEU A 263 15.51 5.85 -32.99
CA LEU A 263 15.81 6.62 -31.79
C LEU A 263 15.86 5.75 -30.53
N ALA A 264 15.05 4.70 -30.48
CA ALA A 264 14.97 3.79 -29.33
C ALA A 264 14.83 2.33 -29.77
N GLY A 265 15.67 1.46 -29.21
CA GLY A 265 15.55 0.00 -29.31
C GLY A 265 15.09 -0.66 -28.02
N ALA A 266 14.85 0.12 -26.96
CA ALA A 266 14.37 -0.39 -25.69
C ALA A 266 13.51 0.63 -24.94
N ALA A 267 12.61 0.14 -24.08
CA ALA A 267 11.77 0.95 -23.20
C ALA A 267 11.54 0.31 -21.83
N LEU A 268 11.46 1.15 -20.81
CA LEU A 268 10.87 0.84 -19.51
C LEU A 268 9.46 1.45 -19.46
N VAL A 269 8.46 0.65 -19.16
CA VAL A 269 7.05 1.07 -19.17
C VAL A 269 6.43 0.91 -17.79
N HIS A 270 5.91 1.97 -17.22
CA HIS A 270 5.14 1.96 -15.97
C HIS A 270 3.67 2.21 -16.29
N ASN A 271 2.76 1.28 -15.98
CA ASN A 271 2.93 0.01 -15.29
C ASN A 271 2.80 -1.21 -16.22
N ASP A 272 2.68 -2.42 -15.70
CA ASP A 272 2.61 -3.64 -16.51
C ASP A 272 1.26 -3.82 -17.23
N VAL A 273 0.16 -3.27 -16.72
CA VAL A 273 -1.13 -3.22 -17.43
C VAL A 273 -0.98 -2.35 -18.69
N ASP A 274 -0.47 -1.12 -18.53
CA ASP A 274 -0.22 -0.22 -19.66
C ASP A 274 0.79 -0.85 -20.63
N ALA A 275 1.80 -1.56 -20.12
CA ALA A 275 2.80 -2.22 -20.96
C ALA A 275 2.18 -3.30 -21.84
N ILE A 276 1.25 -4.11 -21.34
CA ILE A 276 0.53 -5.13 -22.12
C ILE A 276 -0.26 -4.46 -23.25
N GLU A 277 -1.06 -3.43 -22.93
CA GLU A 277 -1.87 -2.73 -23.93
C GLU A 277 -1.01 -2.03 -24.99
N ILE A 278 0.10 -1.39 -24.57
CA ILE A 278 1.07 -0.76 -25.49
C ILE A 278 1.68 -1.80 -26.42
N VAL A 279 2.10 -2.98 -25.92
CA VAL A 279 2.68 -4.05 -26.75
C VAL A 279 1.68 -4.54 -27.78
N GLN A 280 0.42 -4.72 -27.42
CA GLN A 280 -0.65 -5.13 -28.34
C GLN A 280 -0.87 -4.08 -29.44
N ARG A 281 -0.94 -2.80 -29.08
CA ARG A 281 -1.10 -1.72 -30.05
C ARG A 281 0.11 -1.55 -30.97
N LEU A 282 1.33 -1.70 -30.43
CA LEU A 282 2.56 -1.68 -31.24
C LEU A 282 2.61 -2.84 -32.23
N ALA A 283 2.16 -4.04 -31.86
CA ALA A 283 2.08 -5.19 -32.77
C ALA A 283 1.12 -4.93 -33.93
N GLU A 284 -0.01 -4.27 -33.72
CA GLU A 284 -0.95 -3.83 -34.77
C GLU A 284 -0.30 -2.82 -35.75
N LEU A 285 0.67 -2.02 -35.24
CA LEU A 285 1.46 -1.07 -36.02
C LEU A 285 2.72 -1.69 -36.65
N GLY A 286 2.94 -3.01 -36.50
CA GLY A 286 4.05 -3.75 -37.08
C GLY A 286 5.35 -3.75 -36.27
N VAL A 287 5.36 -3.24 -35.04
CA VAL A 287 6.51 -3.27 -34.12
C VAL A 287 6.43 -4.52 -33.24
N ARG A 288 7.47 -5.35 -33.28
CA ARG A 288 7.54 -6.62 -32.54
C ARG A 288 8.37 -6.47 -31.26
N VAL A 289 7.88 -7.05 -30.20
CA VAL A 289 8.59 -7.16 -28.92
C VAL A 289 9.01 -8.63 -28.74
N PRO A 290 10.30 -8.96 -28.54
CA PRO A 290 11.43 -8.04 -28.30
C PRO A 290 12.21 -7.65 -29.58
N GLN A 291 11.86 -8.13 -30.81
CA GLN A 291 12.72 -8.07 -31.99
C GLN A 291 13.04 -6.64 -32.45
N ASP A 292 12.05 -5.75 -32.39
CA ASP A 292 12.17 -4.35 -32.81
C ASP A 292 12.27 -3.41 -31.59
N LEU A 293 11.72 -3.82 -30.43
CA LEU A 293 11.74 -3.09 -29.18
C LEU A 293 11.91 -4.04 -28.00
N ALA A 294 13.04 -3.98 -27.28
CA ALA A 294 13.18 -4.64 -25.98
C ALA A 294 12.38 -3.87 -24.92
N LEU A 295 11.52 -4.57 -24.18
CA LEU A 295 10.63 -3.92 -23.21
C LEU A 295 10.76 -4.52 -21.82
N ILE A 296 10.84 -3.64 -20.82
CA ILE A 296 10.70 -3.98 -19.39
C ILE A 296 9.47 -3.27 -18.83
N ALA A 297 8.59 -4.00 -18.17
CA ALA A 297 7.45 -3.45 -17.47
C ALA A 297 7.78 -3.12 -15.99
N TYR A 298 6.90 -2.39 -15.31
CA TYR A 298 7.01 -2.10 -13.90
C TYR A 298 5.79 -2.65 -13.15
N ASP A 299 5.97 -3.04 -11.88
CA ASP A 299 5.02 -3.58 -10.89
C ASP A 299 4.89 -5.11 -10.84
N ASP A 300 4.99 -5.84 -11.95
CA ASP A 300 4.95 -7.31 -12.01
C ASP A 300 3.69 -7.94 -11.37
N GLU A 301 2.51 -7.35 -11.62
CA GLU A 301 1.22 -7.93 -11.19
C GLU A 301 0.65 -8.87 -12.25
N VAL A 302 0.67 -8.44 -13.51
CA VAL A 302 0.11 -9.17 -14.65
C VAL A 302 1.11 -9.38 -15.78
N ALA A 303 2.34 -8.91 -15.66
CA ALA A 303 3.38 -8.94 -16.67
C ALA A 303 3.64 -10.34 -17.27
N ALA A 304 3.50 -11.39 -16.47
CA ALA A 304 3.69 -12.78 -16.91
C ALA A 304 2.54 -13.31 -17.79
N LEU A 305 1.40 -12.61 -17.83
CA LEU A 305 0.17 -13.05 -18.51
C LEU A 305 0.04 -12.46 -19.93
N ALA A 306 0.99 -11.60 -20.34
CA ALA A 306 1.04 -11.08 -21.71
C ALA A 306 1.31 -12.18 -22.73
N ASP A 307 0.89 -12.00 -23.99
CA ASP A 307 1.17 -12.91 -25.11
C ASP A 307 2.68 -13.17 -25.26
N THR A 308 3.50 -12.14 -25.12
CA THR A 308 4.93 -12.23 -24.87
C THR A 308 5.15 -11.91 -23.40
N PRO A 309 5.48 -12.88 -22.52
CA PRO A 309 5.70 -12.63 -21.11
C PRO A 309 6.68 -11.49 -20.84
N LEU A 310 6.24 -10.45 -20.13
CA LEU A 310 7.02 -9.24 -19.94
C LEU A 310 8.06 -9.41 -18.83
N THR A 311 9.31 -9.10 -19.14
CA THR A 311 10.34 -8.80 -18.12
C THR A 311 9.84 -7.63 -17.31
N ALA A 312 9.90 -7.71 -15.96
CA ALA A 312 9.35 -6.67 -15.12
C ALA A 312 10.20 -6.39 -13.88
N VAL A 313 10.20 -5.12 -13.47
CA VAL A 313 10.63 -4.73 -12.12
C VAL A 313 9.54 -5.09 -11.14
N ALA A 314 9.88 -5.90 -10.15
CA ALA A 314 8.96 -6.42 -9.13
C ALA A 314 9.24 -5.76 -7.76
N PRO A 315 8.50 -4.71 -7.36
CA PRO A 315 8.57 -4.17 -6.00
C PRO A 315 8.21 -5.22 -4.95
N PRO A 316 8.85 -5.21 -3.78
CA PRO A 316 8.65 -6.23 -2.75
C PRO A 316 7.38 -5.97 -1.90
N LYS A 317 6.23 -5.74 -2.53
CA LYS A 317 4.95 -5.29 -1.96
C LYS A 317 4.53 -6.04 -0.69
N ARG A 318 4.54 -7.39 -0.74
CA ARG A 318 4.21 -8.21 0.43
C ARG A 318 5.18 -8.03 1.59
N GLN A 319 6.47 -7.78 1.28
CA GLN A 319 7.47 -7.50 2.30
C GLN A 319 7.31 -6.10 2.89
N VAL A 320 6.89 -5.11 2.09
CA VAL A 320 6.55 -3.77 2.58
C VAL A 320 5.45 -3.85 3.65
N GLY A 321 4.33 -4.51 3.35
CA GLY A 321 3.25 -4.71 4.31
C GLY A 321 3.71 -5.46 5.56
N ARG A 322 4.52 -6.51 5.39
CA ARG A 322 5.06 -7.29 6.50
C ARG A 322 5.93 -6.44 7.41
N HIS A 323 6.98 -5.81 6.88
CA HIS A 323 7.94 -5.05 7.70
C HIS A 323 7.32 -3.82 8.36
N ALA A 324 6.36 -3.18 7.69
CA ALA A 324 5.64 -2.07 8.30
C ALA A 324 4.80 -2.52 9.49
N THR A 325 4.16 -3.69 9.38
CA THR A 325 3.38 -4.25 10.49
C THR A 325 4.29 -4.70 11.65
N GLU A 326 5.40 -5.36 11.35
CA GLU A 326 6.41 -5.76 12.33
C GLU A 326 6.93 -4.53 13.09
N LEU A 327 7.25 -3.45 12.38
CA LEU A 327 7.68 -2.18 12.97
C LEU A 327 6.59 -1.53 13.83
N LEU A 328 5.33 -1.53 13.38
CA LEU A 328 4.22 -0.99 14.15
C LEU A 328 3.97 -1.78 15.45
N VAL A 329 4.00 -3.11 15.37
CA VAL A 329 3.86 -3.99 16.55
C VAL A 329 5.00 -3.73 17.53
N GLU A 330 6.23 -3.60 17.08
CA GLU A 330 7.39 -3.27 17.91
C GLU A 330 7.15 -1.94 18.67
N ARG A 331 6.72 -0.88 17.97
CA ARG A 331 6.40 0.42 18.61
C ARG A 331 5.30 0.31 19.67
N LEU A 332 4.34 -0.59 19.48
CA LEU A 332 3.24 -0.80 20.42
C LEU A 332 3.62 -1.68 21.61
N THR A 333 4.61 -2.55 21.45
CA THR A 333 5.01 -3.53 22.48
C THR A 333 6.18 -3.05 23.33
N GLU A 334 7.13 -2.31 22.76
CA GLU A 334 8.30 -1.78 23.48
C GLU A 334 7.98 -0.56 24.34
N GLY A 335 6.78 0.03 24.18
CA GLY A 335 6.35 1.26 24.87
C GLY A 335 6.82 2.53 24.16
N ALA A 336 6.36 3.65 24.65
CA ALA A 336 6.77 4.96 24.16
C ALA A 336 8.19 5.29 24.69
N ASP A 337 9.21 4.72 24.06
CA ASP A 337 10.56 5.22 24.21
C ASP A 337 10.70 6.48 23.34
N GLU A 338 10.71 7.65 23.97
CA GLU A 338 10.85 8.93 23.28
C GLU A 338 12.20 9.05 22.54
N ASP A 339 13.21 8.29 22.97
CA ASP A 339 14.53 8.24 22.37
C ASP A 339 14.64 7.21 21.23
N ALA A 340 13.60 6.42 20.97
CA ALA A 340 13.63 5.42 19.92
C ALA A 340 13.78 6.06 18.54
N ALA A 341 14.86 5.72 17.83
CA ALA A 341 15.14 6.24 16.49
C ALA A 341 14.01 5.92 15.51
N ARG A 342 13.60 6.91 14.71
CA ARG A 342 12.68 6.68 13.60
C ARG A 342 13.35 5.90 12.49
N ARG A 343 12.62 5.00 11.86
CA ARG A 343 13.15 4.10 10.82
C ARG A 343 12.52 4.37 9.47
N HIS A 344 13.38 4.56 8.48
CA HIS A 344 13.00 4.70 7.08
C HIS A 344 13.56 3.50 6.31
N LEU A 345 12.72 2.50 6.04
CA LEU A 345 13.13 1.29 5.35
C LEU A 345 12.81 1.39 3.86
N GLY A 346 13.86 1.37 3.03
CA GLY A 346 13.75 1.23 1.58
C GLY A 346 14.01 -0.22 1.16
N LEU A 347 12.98 -0.91 0.64
CA LEU A 347 13.10 -2.29 0.23
C LEU A 347 13.40 -2.37 -1.27
N LEU A 348 14.45 -3.12 -1.63
CA LEU A 348 14.93 -3.19 -3.00
C LEU A 348 14.03 -4.08 -3.87
N PRO A 349 13.52 -3.57 -5.02
CA PRO A 349 12.86 -4.37 -6.05
C PRO A 349 13.78 -5.42 -6.66
N ARG A 350 13.19 -6.38 -7.35
CA ARG A 350 13.89 -7.38 -8.15
C ARG A 350 13.51 -7.25 -9.61
N LEU A 351 14.41 -7.63 -10.49
CA LEU A 351 14.10 -7.79 -11.90
C LEU A 351 13.68 -9.24 -12.16
N ARG A 352 12.49 -9.43 -12.74
CA ARG A 352 11.97 -10.70 -13.22
C ARG A 352 12.18 -10.78 -14.72
N VAL A 353 13.25 -11.44 -15.16
CA VAL A 353 13.58 -11.57 -16.57
C VAL A 353 12.64 -12.59 -17.22
N ARG A 354 12.02 -12.21 -18.33
CA ARG A 354 11.15 -13.00 -19.22
C ARG A 354 11.50 -12.69 -20.67
N ASP A 355 10.58 -12.88 -21.59
CA ASP A 355 10.86 -12.91 -23.03
C ASP A 355 10.94 -11.51 -23.69
N SER A 356 10.27 -10.49 -23.12
CA SER A 356 10.09 -9.18 -23.76
C SER A 356 11.33 -8.29 -23.85
N CYS A 357 12.41 -8.61 -23.13
CA CYS A 357 13.66 -7.84 -23.21
C CYS A 357 14.72 -8.44 -24.14
N GLY A 358 14.43 -9.60 -24.77
CA GLY A 358 15.36 -10.28 -25.65
C GLY A 358 16.50 -11.02 -24.94
N ALA A 359 16.52 -11.06 -23.61
CA ALA A 359 17.47 -11.89 -22.87
C ALA A 359 17.19 -13.37 -23.16
N ARG A 360 18.25 -14.17 -23.39
CA ARG A 360 18.11 -15.63 -23.45
C ARG A 360 17.79 -16.12 -22.04
N THR A 361 16.55 -16.50 -21.80
CA THR A 361 16.19 -17.25 -20.60
C THR A 361 16.83 -18.62 -20.69
N THR A 362 17.90 -18.86 -19.95
CA THR A 362 18.38 -20.24 -19.74
C THR A 362 17.29 -20.95 -18.96
N SER A 363 16.49 -21.77 -19.66
CA SER A 363 15.58 -22.71 -18.99
C SER A 363 16.46 -23.63 -18.12
N SER A 364 16.37 -23.41 -16.81
CA SER A 364 16.85 -24.42 -15.85
C SER A 364 15.89 -25.62 -16.00
N VAL A 365 16.38 -26.69 -16.61
CA VAL A 365 15.75 -28.03 -16.67
C VAL A 365 15.73 -28.62 -15.26
#